data_824beadc6a6265a1d4494c6de822c99e
#
_entry.id   824beadc6a6265a1d4494c6de822c99e
#
_cell.length_a   1.000
_cell.length_b   1.000
_cell.length_c   1.000
_cell.angle_alpha   90.00
_cell.angle_beta   90.00
_cell.angle_gamma   90.00
#
_symmetry.space_group_name_H-M   'P 1'
#
loop_
_entity.id
_entity.type
_entity.pdbx_description
1 polymer ?
#
loop_
_entity_poly.entity_id
_entity_poly.type
_entity_poly.pdbx_seq_one_letter_code
_entity_poly.pdbx_strand_id
1 'polypeptide(L)'
;MVLALATLCCMLWGSSFPAIKSGYEMLGIARHDVPSKLIFAGYRFLLAGVVLLVLAVCMRKSVLRLDRRQFGQLAALGIAQTGLQYVFFYIGLAYTTGVRASILNATTTFFSVLLAHFVYRNDKLSPRKSVGCLLGFAGVLAVNAGGGPLTAPPSLLGEGFIVIAAFVLSAASIYGKYVSKHMDAMVMTGWQLAIGGLALLVGGYVTGGTVGVMTPASTALLVYLALLSAVAFTVWSLLLKYNPVGKISVFAFLVPVFGSALSAVFLNETILEWKNLAALLLVCGGIWLVTRTQAPPVAASTAS
;
A
#
# COMPACT_ATOMS: atom_id res chain seq x y z
N MET A 1 18.92 8.49 -0.30
CA MET A 1 18.30 7.58 -1.29
C MET A 1 17.04 6.90 -0.72
N VAL A 2 17.11 6.11 0.37
CA VAL A 2 15.94 5.41 0.95
C VAL A 2 14.78 6.36 1.26
N LEU A 3 15.04 7.47 1.97
CA LEU A 3 14.04 8.50 2.28
C LEU A 3 13.31 9.00 1.02
N ALA A 4 14.06 9.41 0.00
CA ALA A 4 13.48 9.94 -1.23
C ALA A 4 12.62 8.91 -1.98
N LEU A 5 13.08 7.66 -2.08
CA LEU A 5 12.34 6.60 -2.76
C LEU A 5 11.08 6.20 -1.99
N ALA A 6 11.14 6.09 -0.65
CA ALA A 6 9.97 5.78 0.17
C ALA A 6 8.93 6.91 0.11
N THR A 7 9.39 8.18 0.18
CA THR A 7 8.51 9.35 0.03
C THR A 7 7.86 9.38 -1.36
N LEU A 8 8.62 9.09 -2.42
CA LEU A 8 8.08 8.98 -3.79
C LEU A 8 6.96 7.92 -3.87
N CYS A 9 7.18 6.73 -3.32
CA CYS A 9 6.14 5.69 -3.29
C CYS A 9 4.87 6.18 -2.59
N CYS A 10 5.02 6.85 -1.43
CA CYS A 10 3.90 7.35 -0.66
C CYS A 10 3.16 8.49 -1.40
N MET A 11 3.88 9.36 -2.10
CA MET A 11 3.30 10.40 -2.94
C MET A 11 2.52 9.79 -4.12
N LEU A 12 3.09 8.78 -4.80
CA LEU A 12 2.42 8.05 -5.85
C LEU A 12 1.13 7.37 -5.34
N TRP A 13 1.19 6.66 -4.20
CA TRP A 13 -0.03 6.08 -3.61
C TRP A 13 -1.03 7.15 -3.16
N GLY A 14 -0.56 8.26 -2.59
CA GLY A 14 -1.42 9.40 -2.25
C GLY A 14 -2.16 9.94 -3.47
N SER A 15 -1.48 10.12 -4.60
CA SER A 15 -2.09 10.60 -5.85
C SER A 15 -3.12 9.62 -6.45
N SER A 16 -3.05 8.34 -6.09
CA SER A 16 -4.02 7.37 -6.57
C SER A 16 -5.44 7.60 -6.02
N PHE A 17 -5.62 8.25 -4.86
CA PHE A 17 -6.94 8.46 -4.27
C PHE A 17 -7.84 9.33 -5.16
N PRO A 18 -7.47 10.58 -5.52
CA PRO A 18 -8.28 11.37 -6.43
C PRO A 18 -8.44 10.70 -7.80
N ALA A 19 -7.37 10.08 -8.34
CA ALA A 19 -7.42 9.41 -9.63
C ALA A 19 -8.39 8.21 -9.65
N ILE A 20 -8.44 7.39 -8.59
CA ILE A 20 -9.40 6.29 -8.47
C ILE A 20 -10.82 6.83 -8.39
N LYS A 21 -11.06 7.91 -7.63
CA LYS A 21 -12.37 8.53 -7.51
C LYS A 21 -12.86 9.02 -8.86
N SER A 22 -12.03 9.76 -9.60
CA SER A 22 -12.34 10.19 -10.98
C SER A 22 -12.59 9.00 -11.90
N GLY A 23 -11.83 7.91 -11.78
CA GLY A 23 -12.05 6.69 -12.55
C GLY A 23 -13.42 6.06 -12.29
N TYR A 24 -13.88 6.03 -11.04
CA TYR A 24 -15.22 5.55 -10.71
C TYR A 24 -16.32 6.41 -11.32
N GLU A 25 -16.17 7.74 -11.27
CA GLU A 25 -17.10 8.68 -11.87
C GLU A 25 -17.16 8.51 -13.40
N MET A 26 -16.01 8.43 -14.07
CA MET A 26 -15.92 8.26 -15.53
C MET A 26 -16.51 6.93 -16.02
N LEU A 27 -16.47 5.88 -15.19
CA LEU A 27 -16.95 4.54 -15.54
C LEU A 27 -18.33 4.21 -14.96
N GLY A 28 -18.96 5.17 -14.28
CA GLY A 28 -20.29 5.00 -13.68
C GLY A 28 -20.34 3.98 -12.55
N ILE A 29 -19.20 3.76 -11.83
CA ILE A 29 -19.11 2.79 -10.74
C ILE A 29 -19.68 3.41 -9.46
N ALA A 30 -20.80 2.86 -8.97
CA ALA A 30 -21.48 3.35 -7.79
C ALA A 30 -20.66 3.13 -6.50
N ARG A 31 -20.98 3.92 -5.45
CA ARG A 31 -20.26 3.88 -4.17
C ARG A 31 -20.25 2.49 -3.52
N HIS A 32 -21.36 1.77 -3.57
CA HIS A 32 -21.51 0.44 -2.94
C HIS A 32 -21.28 -0.72 -3.91
N ASP A 33 -20.95 -0.43 -5.17
CA ASP A 33 -20.67 -1.45 -6.19
C ASP A 33 -19.24 -1.99 -6.03
N VAL A 34 -19.07 -2.88 -5.05
CA VAL A 34 -17.80 -3.55 -4.78
C VAL A 34 -17.35 -4.40 -5.97
N PRO A 35 -18.23 -5.22 -6.62
CA PRO A 35 -17.82 -6.02 -7.77
C PRO A 35 -17.16 -5.22 -8.89
N SER A 36 -17.76 -4.10 -9.32
CA SER A 36 -17.22 -3.25 -10.37
C SER A 36 -15.90 -2.56 -9.97
N LYS A 37 -15.75 -2.21 -8.69
CA LYS A 37 -14.48 -1.70 -8.14
C LYS A 37 -13.37 -2.75 -8.18
N LEU A 38 -13.70 -4.02 -7.92
CA LEU A 38 -12.74 -5.13 -8.04
C LEU A 38 -12.29 -5.30 -9.49
N ILE A 39 -13.20 -5.18 -10.47
CA ILE A 39 -12.84 -5.23 -11.89
C ILE A 39 -11.91 -4.07 -12.26
N PHE A 40 -12.23 -2.85 -11.88
CA PHE A 40 -11.38 -1.68 -12.15
C PHE A 40 -9.98 -1.84 -11.53
N ALA A 41 -9.90 -2.27 -10.27
CA ALA A 41 -8.63 -2.57 -9.62
C ALA A 41 -7.89 -3.73 -10.30
N GLY A 42 -8.61 -4.76 -10.73
CA GLY A 42 -8.07 -5.90 -11.45
C GLY A 42 -7.40 -5.50 -12.77
N TYR A 43 -8.06 -4.68 -13.59
CA TYR A 43 -7.44 -4.11 -14.80
C TYR A 43 -6.18 -3.30 -14.48
N ARG A 44 -6.24 -2.43 -13.46
CA ARG A 44 -5.10 -1.63 -13.03
C ARG A 44 -3.90 -2.50 -12.68
N PHE A 45 -4.10 -3.51 -11.84
CA PHE A 45 -3.00 -4.33 -11.34
C PHE A 45 -2.52 -5.37 -12.36
N LEU A 46 -3.42 -5.94 -13.16
CA LEU A 46 -3.04 -6.83 -14.25
C LEU A 46 -2.18 -6.08 -15.28
N LEU A 47 -2.60 -4.88 -15.70
CA LEU A 47 -1.83 -4.05 -16.62
C LEU A 47 -0.47 -3.66 -16.02
N ALA A 48 -0.43 -3.26 -14.74
CA ALA A 48 0.82 -2.97 -14.04
C ALA A 48 1.77 -4.17 -14.02
N GLY A 49 1.24 -5.35 -13.73
CA GLY A 49 1.99 -6.61 -13.73
C GLY A 49 2.55 -6.95 -15.11
N VAL A 50 1.71 -6.86 -16.15
CA VAL A 50 2.13 -7.11 -17.53
C VAL A 50 3.23 -6.12 -17.96
N VAL A 51 3.06 -4.82 -17.69
CA VAL A 51 4.09 -3.81 -17.99
C VAL A 51 5.41 -4.15 -17.34
N LEU A 52 5.42 -4.54 -16.05
CA LEU A 52 6.66 -4.92 -15.34
C LEU A 52 7.29 -6.18 -15.93
N LEU A 53 6.49 -7.20 -16.29
CA LEU A 53 7.01 -8.43 -16.87
C LEU A 53 7.60 -8.17 -18.27
N VAL A 54 6.95 -7.34 -19.09
CA VAL A 54 7.48 -6.92 -20.40
C VAL A 54 8.79 -6.15 -20.22
N LEU A 55 8.84 -5.17 -19.32
CA LEU A 55 10.08 -4.44 -19.03
C LEU A 55 11.18 -5.37 -18.51
N ALA A 56 10.85 -6.35 -17.67
CA ALA A 56 11.82 -7.32 -17.19
C ALA A 56 12.39 -8.17 -18.34
N VAL A 57 11.56 -8.58 -19.32
CA VAL A 57 12.01 -9.28 -20.52
C VAL A 57 12.94 -8.38 -21.36
N CYS A 58 12.57 -7.11 -21.59
CA CYS A 58 13.39 -6.15 -22.29
C CYS A 58 14.76 -5.94 -21.61
N MET A 59 14.78 -6.03 -20.26
CA MET A 59 16.00 -5.97 -19.45
C MET A 59 16.73 -7.33 -19.37
N ARG A 60 16.36 -8.32 -20.18
CA ARG A 60 16.94 -9.68 -20.23
C ARG A 60 16.87 -10.43 -18.89
N LYS A 61 15.88 -10.13 -18.04
CA LYS A 61 15.64 -10.87 -16.80
C LYS A 61 14.88 -12.17 -17.08
N SER A 62 15.14 -13.20 -16.28
CA SER A 62 14.46 -14.49 -16.40
C SER A 62 13.03 -14.42 -15.84
N VAL A 63 12.07 -14.10 -16.70
CA VAL A 63 10.65 -13.93 -16.31
C VAL A 63 9.92 -15.28 -16.26
N LEU A 64 10.21 -16.20 -17.20
CA LEU A 64 9.50 -17.46 -17.38
C LEU A 64 10.22 -18.68 -16.77
N ARG A 65 11.48 -18.53 -16.34
CA ARG A 65 12.23 -19.61 -15.71
C ARG A 65 11.91 -19.70 -14.22
N LEU A 66 10.66 -20.04 -13.92
CA LEU A 66 10.17 -20.23 -12.57
C LEU A 66 10.00 -21.71 -12.31
N ASP A 67 10.53 -22.20 -11.20
CA ASP A 67 10.20 -23.53 -10.73
C ASP A 67 8.80 -23.56 -10.08
N ARG A 68 8.25 -24.76 -9.84
CA ARG A 68 6.90 -24.90 -9.24
C ARG A 68 6.80 -24.22 -7.87
N ARG A 69 7.87 -24.20 -7.10
CA ARG A 69 7.91 -23.60 -5.77
C ARG A 69 7.86 -22.08 -5.88
N GLN A 70 8.67 -21.51 -6.77
CA GLN A 70 8.69 -20.07 -7.03
C GLN A 70 7.34 -19.58 -7.55
N PHE A 71 6.73 -20.29 -8.50
CA PHE A 71 5.39 -19.95 -8.98
C PHE A 71 4.35 -20.01 -7.87
N GLY A 72 4.37 -21.04 -7.02
CA GLY A 72 3.48 -21.14 -5.85
C GLY A 72 3.68 -19.99 -4.86
N GLN A 73 4.93 -19.56 -4.63
CA GLN A 73 5.23 -18.41 -3.77
C GLN A 73 4.68 -17.11 -4.37
N LEU A 74 4.82 -16.91 -5.67
CA LEU A 74 4.30 -15.73 -6.37
C LEU A 74 2.78 -15.72 -6.40
N ALA A 75 2.16 -16.86 -6.60
CA ALA A 75 0.70 -17.02 -6.57
C ALA A 75 0.15 -16.69 -5.17
N ALA A 76 0.74 -17.26 -4.13
CA ALA A 76 0.36 -16.96 -2.74
C ALA A 76 0.52 -15.48 -2.42
N LEU A 77 1.64 -14.87 -2.83
CA LEU A 77 1.89 -13.45 -2.64
C LEU A 77 0.88 -12.58 -3.40
N GLY A 78 0.61 -12.88 -4.67
CA GLY A 78 -0.33 -12.13 -5.51
C GLY A 78 -1.76 -12.21 -4.99
N ILE A 79 -2.20 -13.43 -4.63
CA ILE A 79 -3.53 -13.65 -4.06
C ILE A 79 -3.66 -12.95 -2.71
N ALA A 80 -2.67 -13.05 -1.82
CA ALA A 80 -2.74 -12.43 -0.50
C ALA A 80 -2.63 -10.90 -0.60
N GLN A 81 -1.58 -10.37 -1.21
CA GLN A 81 -1.23 -8.95 -1.16
C GLN A 81 -2.08 -8.08 -2.10
N THR A 82 -2.50 -8.63 -3.24
CA THR A 82 -3.28 -7.88 -4.23
C THR A 82 -4.73 -8.38 -4.30
N GLY A 83 -4.96 -9.69 -4.31
CA GLY A 83 -6.31 -10.24 -4.34
C GLY A 83 -7.07 -10.01 -3.04
N LEU A 84 -6.74 -10.80 -2.03
CA LEU A 84 -7.50 -10.87 -0.77
C LEU A 84 -7.50 -9.55 0.00
N GLN A 85 -6.34 -8.88 0.07
CA GLN A 85 -6.21 -7.58 0.73
C GLN A 85 -7.18 -6.55 0.13
N TYR A 86 -7.24 -6.44 -1.21
CA TYR A 86 -8.13 -5.47 -1.86
C TYR A 86 -9.61 -5.85 -1.79
N VAL A 87 -9.94 -7.14 -1.78
CA VAL A 87 -11.33 -7.59 -1.53
C VAL A 87 -11.79 -7.10 -0.16
N PHE A 88 -11.04 -7.36 0.91
CA PHE A 88 -11.38 -6.87 2.25
C PHE A 88 -11.40 -5.35 2.32
N PHE A 89 -10.43 -4.69 1.70
CA PHE A 89 -10.37 -3.23 1.69
C PHE A 89 -11.58 -2.59 1.01
N TYR A 90 -11.98 -3.06 -0.18
CA TYR A 90 -13.12 -2.48 -0.90
C TYR A 90 -14.46 -2.81 -0.26
N ILE A 91 -14.64 -4.02 0.29
CA ILE A 91 -15.83 -4.34 1.08
C ILE A 91 -15.87 -3.42 2.31
N GLY A 92 -14.80 -3.34 3.08
CA GLY A 92 -14.73 -2.47 4.25
C GLY A 92 -15.04 -1.02 3.92
N LEU A 93 -14.46 -0.49 2.83
CA LEU A 93 -14.70 0.88 2.38
C LEU A 93 -16.15 1.14 1.92
N ALA A 94 -16.87 0.12 1.47
CA ALA A 94 -18.28 0.26 1.12
C ALA A 94 -19.19 0.46 2.36
N TYR A 95 -18.80 -0.11 3.51
CA TYR A 95 -19.58 -0.09 4.76
C TYR A 95 -19.04 0.87 5.83
N THR A 96 -17.95 1.61 5.55
CA THR A 96 -17.43 2.64 6.46
C THR A 96 -17.18 3.97 5.74
N THR A 97 -16.81 5.01 6.50
CA THR A 97 -16.44 6.30 5.91
C THR A 97 -14.98 6.28 5.43
N GLY A 98 -14.67 7.09 4.42
CA GLY A 98 -13.29 7.22 3.92
C GLY A 98 -12.31 7.65 5.03
N VAL A 99 -12.75 8.51 5.96
CA VAL A 99 -11.98 8.96 7.12
C VAL A 99 -11.61 7.78 8.02
N ARG A 100 -12.61 6.98 8.44
CA ARG A 100 -12.38 5.80 9.28
C ARG A 100 -11.50 4.78 8.57
N ALA A 101 -11.76 4.52 7.28
CA ALA A 101 -10.96 3.62 6.48
C ALA A 101 -9.49 4.06 6.41
N SER A 102 -9.23 5.37 6.22
CA SER A 102 -7.87 5.93 6.19
C SER A 102 -7.14 5.74 7.51
N ILE A 103 -7.80 6.05 8.64
CA ILE A 103 -7.24 5.87 9.99
C ILE A 103 -6.91 4.39 10.25
N LEU A 104 -7.88 3.50 9.97
CA LEU A 104 -7.70 2.07 10.24
C LEU A 104 -6.68 1.43 9.29
N ASN A 105 -6.62 1.85 8.04
CA ASN A 105 -5.61 1.36 7.10
C ASN A 105 -4.19 1.73 7.54
N ALA A 106 -3.99 2.84 8.26
CA ALA A 106 -2.70 3.20 8.83
C ALA A 106 -2.20 2.20 9.89
N THR A 107 -3.08 1.35 10.45
CA THR A 107 -2.69 0.24 11.33
C THR A 107 -1.80 -0.79 10.64
N THR A 108 -1.75 -0.81 9.29
CA THR A 108 -0.78 -1.57 8.51
C THR A 108 0.66 -1.36 8.99
N THR A 109 1.02 -0.13 9.36
CA THR A 109 2.35 0.17 9.88
C THR A 109 2.61 -0.52 11.22
N PHE A 110 1.63 -0.51 12.12
CA PHE A 110 1.74 -1.20 13.40
C PHE A 110 1.89 -2.71 13.21
N PHE A 111 1.03 -3.33 12.39
CA PHE A 111 1.13 -4.75 12.08
C PHE A 111 2.48 -5.09 11.43
N SER A 112 2.97 -4.25 10.52
CA SER A 112 4.27 -4.48 9.86
C SER A 112 5.43 -4.43 10.86
N VAL A 113 5.44 -3.45 11.78
CA VAL A 113 6.46 -3.33 12.82
C VAL A 113 6.37 -4.49 13.81
N LEU A 114 5.16 -4.85 14.21
CA LEU A 114 4.92 -5.95 15.17
C LEU A 114 5.31 -7.30 14.56
N LEU A 115 4.86 -7.62 13.35
CA LEU A 115 5.20 -8.86 12.67
C LEU A 115 6.71 -8.95 12.39
N ALA A 116 7.34 -7.82 12.00
CA ALA A 116 8.79 -7.78 11.81
C ALA A 116 9.56 -8.11 13.09
N HIS A 117 9.06 -7.67 14.26
CA HIS A 117 9.64 -8.00 15.56
C HIS A 117 9.72 -9.51 15.81
N PHE A 118 8.65 -10.25 15.45
CA PHE A 118 8.62 -11.70 15.66
C PHE A 118 9.39 -12.45 14.58
N VAL A 119 9.33 -12.02 13.32
CA VAL A 119 9.90 -12.74 12.18
C VAL A 119 11.39 -12.47 11.99
N TYR A 120 11.85 -11.22 12.22
CA TYR A 120 13.24 -10.84 11.92
C TYR A 120 14.02 -10.53 13.19
N ARG A 121 15.18 -11.19 13.38
CA ARG A 121 16.08 -10.95 14.52
C ARG A 121 16.68 -9.54 14.51
N ASN A 122 16.90 -8.97 13.34
CA ASN A 122 17.51 -7.65 13.14
C ASN A 122 16.50 -6.49 13.05
N ASP A 123 15.20 -6.75 13.27
CA ASP A 123 14.14 -5.74 13.19
C ASP A 123 13.25 -5.71 14.43
N LYS A 124 13.89 -5.81 15.60
CA LYS A 124 13.18 -5.84 16.88
C LYS A 124 12.48 -4.51 17.19
N LEU A 125 11.37 -4.62 17.91
CA LEU A 125 10.66 -3.47 18.45
C LEU A 125 11.56 -2.76 19.46
N SER A 126 11.57 -1.44 19.42
CA SER A 126 12.30 -0.60 20.36
C SER A 126 11.41 0.55 20.83
N PRO A 127 11.67 1.18 21.97
CA PRO A 127 10.90 2.33 22.44
C PRO A 127 10.80 3.45 21.38
N ARG A 128 11.88 3.68 20.64
CA ARG A 128 11.90 4.67 19.54
C ARG A 128 10.95 4.30 18.40
N LYS A 129 10.90 3.02 17.98
CA LYS A 129 9.96 2.55 16.98
C LYS A 129 8.52 2.69 17.47
N SER A 130 8.25 2.34 18.72
CA SER A 130 6.91 2.47 19.31
C SER A 130 6.46 3.92 19.35
N VAL A 131 7.27 4.82 19.90
CA VAL A 131 6.96 6.26 19.96
C VAL A 131 6.84 6.86 18.54
N GLY A 132 7.73 6.50 17.63
CA GLY A 132 7.66 6.98 16.24
C GLY A 132 6.40 6.52 15.50
N CYS A 133 5.97 5.27 15.71
CA CYS A 133 4.70 4.78 15.18
C CYS A 133 3.50 5.52 15.79
N LEU A 134 3.50 5.78 17.10
CA LEU A 134 2.44 6.55 17.76
C LEU A 134 2.36 7.98 17.24
N LEU A 135 3.50 8.65 17.05
CA LEU A 135 3.56 9.99 16.46
C LEU A 135 3.02 10.00 15.01
N GLY A 136 3.46 9.04 14.18
CA GLY A 136 2.96 8.91 12.82
C GLY A 136 1.44 8.67 12.76
N PHE A 137 0.94 7.84 13.66
CA PHE A 137 -0.50 7.57 13.78
C PHE A 137 -1.28 8.80 14.28
N ALA A 138 -0.74 9.53 15.25
CA ALA A 138 -1.31 10.81 15.69
C ALA A 138 -1.41 11.80 14.53
N GLY A 139 -0.41 11.84 13.63
CA GLY A 139 -0.48 12.62 12.40
C GLY A 139 -1.61 12.17 11.46
N VAL A 140 -1.84 10.86 11.31
CA VAL A 140 -2.98 10.34 10.53
C VAL A 140 -4.32 10.75 11.16
N LEU A 141 -4.42 10.72 12.49
CA LEU A 141 -5.61 11.22 13.20
C LEU A 141 -5.81 12.71 12.95
N ALA A 142 -4.74 13.51 13.02
CA ALA A 142 -4.81 14.96 12.82
C ALA A 142 -5.29 15.33 11.41
N VAL A 143 -4.76 14.69 10.35
CA VAL A 143 -5.18 14.98 8.96
C VAL A 143 -6.64 14.59 8.70
N ASN A 144 -7.14 13.59 9.41
CA ASN A 144 -8.53 13.13 9.29
C ASN A 144 -9.48 13.81 10.30
N ALA A 145 -8.99 14.72 11.15
CA ALA A 145 -9.83 15.45 12.10
C ALA A 145 -10.82 16.37 11.37
N GLY A 146 -12.10 16.25 11.71
CA GLY A 146 -13.18 17.01 11.07
C GLY A 146 -13.85 16.34 9.87
N GLY A 147 -13.41 15.14 9.46
CA GLY A 147 -13.96 14.42 8.32
C GLY A 147 -15.26 13.62 8.58
N GLY A 148 -16.07 14.01 9.55
CA GLY A 148 -17.37 13.41 9.85
C GLY A 148 -17.45 12.71 11.22
N PRO A 149 -18.65 12.34 11.68
CA PRO A 149 -18.86 11.81 13.02
C PRO A 149 -18.25 10.42 13.19
N LEU A 150 -17.31 10.28 14.12
CA LEU A 150 -16.78 8.99 14.58
C LEU A 150 -17.76 8.25 15.52
N THR A 151 -18.98 8.77 15.67
CA THR A 151 -19.96 8.37 16.68
C THR A 151 -20.79 7.14 16.33
N ALA A 152 -20.86 6.76 15.06
CA ALA A 152 -21.58 5.53 14.69
C ALA A 152 -20.84 4.29 15.22
N PRO A 153 -21.56 3.26 15.71
CA PRO A 153 -20.95 2.04 16.21
C PRO A 153 -20.09 1.37 15.11
N PRO A 154 -18.92 0.80 15.44
CA PRO A 154 -18.09 0.10 14.47
C PRO A 154 -18.81 -1.16 13.96
N SER A 155 -18.64 -1.46 12.68
CA SER A 155 -19.17 -2.67 12.05
C SER A 155 -18.04 -3.62 11.65
N LEU A 156 -18.30 -4.92 11.75
CA LEU A 156 -17.33 -5.92 11.32
C LEU A 156 -17.06 -5.82 9.82
N LEU A 157 -18.11 -5.63 9.00
CA LEU A 157 -18.02 -5.52 7.54
C LEU A 157 -17.34 -4.21 7.10
N GLY A 158 -17.43 -3.14 7.89
CA GLY A 158 -16.75 -1.87 7.62
C GLY A 158 -15.35 -1.87 8.22
N GLU A 159 -15.27 -1.46 9.47
CA GLU A 159 -14.01 -1.25 10.18
C GLU A 159 -13.21 -2.53 10.37
N GLY A 160 -13.88 -3.64 10.70
CA GLY A 160 -13.22 -4.94 10.88
C GLY A 160 -12.51 -5.41 9.61
N PHE A 161 -13.15 -5.28 8.44
CA PHE A 161 -12.55 -5.69 7.16
C PHE A 161 -11.37 -4.80 6.75
N ILE A 162 -11.39 -3.50 7.05
CA ILE A 162 -10.21 -2.63 6.84
C ILE A 162 -9.03 -3.08 7.71
N VAL A 163 -9.27 -3.45 8.97
CA VAL A 163 -8.20 -3.96 9.86
C VAL A 163 -7.67 -5.31 9.37
N ILE A 164 -8.54 -6.20 8.90
CA ILE A 164 -8.13 -7.47 8.28
C ILE A 164 -7.28 -7.20 7.03
N ALA A 165 -7.72 -6.28 6.16
CA ALA A 165 -6.95 -5.89 4.98
C ALA A 165 -5.55 -5.36 5.35
N ALA A 166 -5.46 -4.53 6.39
CA ALA A 166 -4.20 -4.00 6.91
C ALA A 166 -3.27 -5.10 7.44
N PHE A 167 -3.82 -6.07 8.17
CA PHE A 167 -3.08 -7.23 8.64
C PHE A 167 -2.57 -8.10 7.48
N VAL A 168 -3.45 -8.43 6.52
CA VAL A 168 -3.10 -9.23 5.33
C VAL A 168 -1.99 -8.55 4.54
N LEU A 169 -2.08 -7.23 4.31
CA LEU A 169 -1.05 -6.46 3.62
C LEU A 169 0.30 -6.52 4.34
N SER A 170 0.28 -6.40 5.66
CA SER A 170 1.49 -6.45 6.49
C SER A 170 2.14 -7.83 6.46
N ALA A 171 1.36 -8.90 6.62
CA ALA A 171 1.83 -10.27 6.56
C ALA A 171 2.39 -10.62 5.16
N ALA A 172 1.65 -10.22 4.11
CA ALA A 172 2.08 -10.40 2.73
C ALA A 172 3.37 -9.61 2.41
N SER A 173 3.54 -8.40 2.95
CA SER A 173 4.77 -7.60 2.78
C SER A 173 5.99 -8.28 3.41
N ILE A 174 5.82 -8.90 4.58
CA ILE A 174 6.87 -9.70 5.24
C ILE A 174 7.22 -10.93 4.41
N TYR A 175 6.19 -11.64 3.91
CA TYR A 175 6.39 -12.77 3.02
C TYR A 175 7.04 -12.34 1.69
N GLY A 176 6.61 -11.23 1.10
CA GLY A 176 7.21 -10.65 -0.10
C GLY A 176 8.68 -10.30 0.08
N LYS A 177 9.06 -9.78 1.26
CA LYS A 177 10.48 -9.58 1.59
C LYS A 177 11.25 -10.89 1.61
N TYR A 178 10.69 -11.96 2.15
CA TYR A 178 11.33 -13.28 2.12
C TYR A 178 11.51 -13.77 0.68
N VAL A 179 10.46 -13.72 -0.14
CA VAL A 179 10.48 -14.16 -1.54
C VAL A 179 11.48 -13.32 -2.37
N SER A 180 11.52 -11.99 -2.15
CA SER A 180 12.41 -11.08 -2.88
C SER A 180 13.91 -11.34 -2.69
N LYS A 181 14.30 -12.07 -1.64
CA LYS A 181 15.70 -12.47 -1.45
C LYS A 181 16.19 -13.49 -2.47
N HIS A 182 15.27 -14.28 -3.01
CA HIS A 182 15.57 -15.42 -3.89
C HIS A 182 15.26 -15.14 -5.37
N MET A 183 14.71 -13.96 -5.68
CA MET A 183 14.41 -13.56 -7.05
C MET A 183 14.53 -12.05 -7.27
N ASP A 184 14.48 -11.64 -8.54
CA ASP A 184 14.44 -10.22 -8.90
C ASP A 184 13.13 -9.58 -8.42
N ALA A 185 13.24 -8.40 -7.79
CA ALA A 185 12.09 -7.71 -7.20
C ALA A 185 11.09 -7.23 -8.27
N MET A 186 11.54 -6.84 -9.46
CA MET A 186 10.66 -6.42 -10.55
C MET A 186 9.86 -7.61 -11.09
N VAL A 187 10.52 -8.76 -11.30
CA VAL A 187 9.86 -10.01 -11.74
C VAL A 187 8.86 -10.47 -10.70
N MET A 188 9.26 -10.48 -9.43
CA MET A 188 8.37 -10.83 -8.30
C MET A 188 7.14 -9.93 -8.28
N THR A 189 7.33 -8.61 -8.32
CA THR A 189 6.22 -7.64 -8.29
C THR A 189 5.34 -7.75 -9.53
N GLY A 190 5.93 -7.97 -10.71
CA GLY A 190 5.19 -8.17 -11.95
C GLY A 190 4.24 -9.36 -11.87
N TRP A 191 4.71 -10.53 -11.45
CA TRP A 191 3.89 -11.72 -11.26
C TRP A 191 2.86 -11.55 -10.14
N GLN A 192 3.25 -10.98 -9.02
CA GLN A 192 2.35 -10.69 -7.90
C GLN A 192 1.17 -9.83 -8.33
N LEU A 193 1.42 -8.72 -9.04
CA LEU A 193 0.37 -7.81 -9.51
C LEU A 193 -0.48 -8.46 -10.60
N ALA A 194 0.13 -9.22 -11.54
CA ALA A 194 -0.60 -9.89 -12.59
C ALA A 194 -1.56 -10.96 -12.04
N ILE A 195 -1.07 -11.83 -11.15
CA ILE A 195 -1.88 -12.89 -10.54
C ILE A 195 -2.97 -12.30 -9.65
N GLY A 196 -2.63 -11.34 -8.79
CA GLY A 196 -3.60 -10.70 -7.92
C GLY A 196 -4.62 -9.86 -8.68
N GLY A 197 -4.19 -9.15 -9.74
CA GLY A 197 -5.06 -8.42 -10.65
C GLY A 197 -6.03 -9.33 -11.39
N LEU A 198 -5.55 -10.49 -11.87
CA LEU A 198 -6.41 -11.50 -12.48
C LEU A 198 -7.44 -12.07 -11.49
N ALA A 199 -7.01 -12.36 -10.26
CA ALA A 199 -7.92 -12.82 -9.21
C ALA A 199 -9.03 -11.80 -8.90
N LEU A 200 -8.70 -10.50 -8.85
CA LEU A 200 -9.68 -9.42 -8.68
C LEU A 200 -10.64 -9.32 -9.87
N LEU A 201 -10.14 -9.45 -11.11
CA LEU A 201 -10.99 -9.46 -12.31
C LEU A 201 -11.99 -10.61 -12.26
N VAL A 202 -11.50 -11.84 -12.04
CA VAL A 202 -12.34 -13.03 -11.95
C VAL A 202 -13.37 -12.86 -10.82
N GLY A 203 -12.93 -12.45 -9.63
CA GLY A 203 -13.82 -12.23 -8.49
C GLY A 203 -14.89 -11.17 -8.78
N GLY A 204 -14.50 -10.05 -9.39
CA GLY A 204 -15.45 -8.99 -9.75
C GLY A 204 -16.48 -9.43 -10.79
N TYR A 205 -16.09 -10.12 -11.86
CA TYR A 205 -17.02 -10.62 -12.87
C TYR A 205 -17.93 -11.73 -12.34
N VAL A 206 -17.39 -12.68 -11.58
CA VAL A 206 -18.18 -13.76 -10.98
C VAL A 206 -19.23 -13.22 -9.99
N THR A 207 -18.96 -12.11 -9.34
CA THR A 207 -19.91 -11.44 -8.42
C THR A 207 -20.82 -10.43 -9.11
N GLY A 208 -20.86 -10.40 -10.44
CA GLY A 208 -21.80 -9.60 -11.23
C GLY A 208 -21.39 -8.15 -11.47
N GLY A 209 -20.09 -7.83 -11.27
CA GLY A 209 -19.58 -6.50 -11.56
C GLY A 209 -19.57 -6.20 -13.06
N THR A 210 -19.72 -4.92 -13.38
CA THR A 210 -19.66 -4.40 -14.74
C THR A 210 -18.81 -3.13 -14.76
N VAL A 211 -18.20 -2.84 -15.90
CA VAL A 211 -17.47 -1.58 -16.12
C VAL A 211 -18.07 -0.88 -17.30
N GLY A 212 -18.35 0.41 -17.15
CA GLY A 212 -18.88 1.24 -18.22
C GLY A 212 -17.95 1.31 -19.45
N VAL A 213 -18.42 1.97 -20.50
CA VAL A 213 -17.67 2.10 -21.75
C VAL A 213 -16.35 2.84 -21.51
N MET A 214 -15.25 2.22 -21.93
CA MET A 214 -13.92 2.83 -21.84
C MET A 214 -13.78 3.97 -22.83
N THR A 215 -13.60 5.16 -22.34
CA THR A 215 -13.28 6.36 -23.11
C THR A 215 -11.76 6.58 -23.19
N PRO A 216 -11.24 7.40 -24.13
CA PRO A 216 -9.81 7.74 -24.13
C PRO A 216 -9.34 8.32 -22.80
N ALA A 217 -10.16 9.13 -22.12
CA ALA A 217 -9.84 9.73 -20.84
C ALA A 217 -9.77 8.68 -19.71
N SER A 218 -10.76 7.79 -19.59
CA SER A 218 -10.74 6.72 -18.57
C SER A 218 -9.63 5.70 -18.83
N THR A 219 -9.30 5.44 -20.11
CA THR A 219 -8.18 4.58 -20.49
C THR A 219 -6.85 5.22 -20.10
N ALA A 220 -6.63 6.51 -20.37
CA ALA A 220 -5.43 7.23 -19.97
C ALA A 220 -5.26 7.23 -18.44
N LEU A 221 -6.36 7.43 -17.70
CA LEU A 221 -6.37 7.37 -16.25
C LEU A 221 -5.99 5.96 -15.72
N LEU A 222 -6.55 4.92 -16.34
CA LEU A 222 -6.21 3.53 -16.00
C LEU A 222 -4.74 3.21 -16.25
N VAL A 223 -4.18 3.67 -17.38
CA VAL A 223 -2.76 3.53 -17.71
C VAL A 223 -1.90 4.27 -16.69
N TYR A 224 -2.25 5.50 -16.34
CA TYR A 224 -1.58 6.25 -15.28
C TYR A 224 -1.56 5.45 -13.95
N LEU A 225 -2.72 4.94 -13.52
CA LEU A 225 -2.83 4.15 -12.29
C LEU A 225 -2.03 2.84 -12.36
N ALA A 226 -1.96 2.21 -13.53
CA ALA A 226 -1.16 1.01 -13.72
C ALA A 226 0.35 1.30 -13.63
N LEU A 227 0.83 2.34 -14.32
CA LEU A 227 2.24 2.76 -14.26
C LEU A 227 2.64 3.19 -12.85
N LEU A 228 1.80 3.97 -12.19
CA LEU A 228 1.95 4.33 -10.78
C LEU A 228 2.11 3.08 -9.90
N SER A 229 1.24 2.09 -10.09
CA SER A 229 1.30 0.84 -9.33
C SER A 229 2.59 0.06 -9.64
N ALA A 230 2.96 -0.06 -10.91
CA ALA A 230 4.18 -0.74 -11.32
C ALA A 230 5.43 -0.13 -10.65
N VAL A 231 5.55 1.19 -10.69
CA VAL A 231 6.69 1.91 -10.09
C VAL A 231 6.66 1.79 -8.56
N ALA A 232 5.54 2.17 -7.92
CA ALA A 232 5.47 2.24 -6.47
C ALA A 232 5.66 0.87 -5.81
N PHE A 233 5.01 -0.19 -6.31
CA PHE A 233 5.16 -1.54 -5.74
C PHE A 233 6.56 -2.12 -5.98
N THR A 234 7.17 -1.87 -7.15
CA THR A 234 8.54 -2.35 -7.43
C THR A 234 9.56 -1.66 -6.53
N VAL A 235 9.49 -0.32 -6.42
CA VAL A 235 10.41 0.45 -5.58
C VAL A 235 10.22 0.09 -4.10
N TRP A 236 8.97 -0.07 -3.66
CA TRP A 236 8.68 -0.50 -2.28
C TRP A 236 9.20 -1.90 -1.98
N SER A 237 9.03 -2.84 -2.91
CA SER A 237 9.59 -4.20 -2.79
C SER A 237 11.11 -4.19 -2.70
N LEU A 238 11.79 -3.34 -3.49
CA LEU A 238 13.24 -3.13 -3.39
C LEU A 238 13.65 -2.53 -2.05
N LEU A 239 12.91 -1.54 -1.55
CA LEU A 239 13.18 -0.95 -0.24
C LEU A 239 13.06 -1.98 0.88
N LEU A 240 12.01 -2.80 0.86
CA LEU A 240 11.82 -3.88 1.83
C LEU A 240 12.87 -4.98 1.70
N LYS A 241 13.32 -5.29 0.49
CA LYS A 241 14.39 -6.29 0.24
C LYS A 241 15.67 -5.93 0.98
N TYR A 242 16.08 -4.68 0.94
CA TYR A 242 17.38 -4.22 1.43
C TYR A 242 17.35 -3.52 2.79
N ASN A 243 16.17 -3.27 3.36
CA ASN A 243 16.04 -2.54 4.62
C ASN A 243 15.15 -3.28 5.63
N PRO A 244 15.26 -2.99 6.93
CA PRO A 244 14.31 -3.47 7.92
C PRO A 244 12.87 -3.05 7.60
N VAL A 245 11.93 -3.97 7.80
CA VAL A 245 10.50 -3.72 7.49
C VAL A 245 9.96 -2.57 8.33
N GLY A 246 10.23 -2.57 9.62
CA GLY A 246 9.76 -1.52 10.53
C GLY A 246 10.30 -0.13 10.16
N LYS A 247 11.52 -0.05 9.57
CA LYS A 247 12.10 1.21 9.10
C LYS A 247 11.40 1.74 7.85
N ILE A 248 10.97 0.86 6.95
CA ILE A 248 10.32 1.27 5.70
C ILE A 248 8.82 1.50 5.92
N SER A 249 8.15 0.62 6.67
CA SER A 249 6.69 0.69 6.83
C SER A 249 6.21 1.99 7.49
N VAL A 250 7.02 2.63 8.33
CA VAL A 250 6.66 3.91 8.97
C VAL A 250 6.43 5.05 7.96
N PHE A 251 7.06 4.98 6.77
CA PHE A 251 6.81 5.95 5.71
C PHE A 251 5.37 5.90 5.18
N ALA A 252 4.68 4.77 5.32
CA ALA A 252 3.30 4.64 4.86
C ALA A 252 2.33 5.63 5.54
N PHE A 253 2.69 6.19 6.70
CA PHE A 253 1.94 7.29 7.31
C PHE A 253 1.91 8.58 6.45
N LEU A 254 2.83 8.73 5.49
CA LEU A 254 2.80 9.83 4.52
C LEU A 254 1.69 9.68 3.46
N VAL A 255 1.20 8.46 3.24
CA VAL A 255 0.19 8.21 2.20
C VAL A 255 -1.10 9.02 2.43
N PRO A 256 -1.74 9.00 3.62
CA PRO A 256 -2.92 9.83 3.87
C PRO A 256 -2.61 11.33 3.83
N VAL A 257 -1.40 11.76 4.22
CA VAL A 257 -0.98 13.17 4.14
C VAL A 257 -0.91 13.64 2.69
N PHE A 258 -0.22 12.88 1.82
CA PHE A 258 -0.19 13.19 0.39
C PHE A 258 -1.56 13.04 -0.27
N GLY A 259 -2.33 12.01 0.14
CA GLY A 259 -3.68 11.80 -0.36
C GLY A 259 -4.60 12.97 -0.09
N SER A 260 -4.60 13.50 1.13
CA SER A 260 -5.37 14.69 1.50
C SER A 260 -4.91 15.93 0.73
N ALA A 261 -3.60 16.18 0.69
CA ALA A 261 -3.05 17.34 -0.01
C ALA A 261 -3.38 17.32 -1.50
N LEU A 262 -3.20 16.17 -2.17
CA LEU A 262 -3.48 16.04 -3.61
C LEU A 262 -4.98 16.06 -3.89
N SER A 263 -5.83 15.45 -3.06
CA SER A 263 -7.28 15.53 -3.21
C SER A 263 -7.76 16.99 -3.09
N ALA A 264 -7.20 17.77 -2.17
CA ALA A 264 -7.54 19.17 -2.03
C ALA A 264 -7.16 19.99 -3.28
N VAL A 265 -5.99 19.74 -3.88
CA VAL A 265 -5.55 20.40 -5.12
C VAL A 265 -6.46 20.03 -6.30
N PHE A 266 -6.74 18.73 -6.50
CA PHE A 266 -7.48 18.26 -7.67
C PHE A 266 -9.00 18.43 -7.55
N LEU A 267 -9.52 18.47 -6.32
CA LEU A 267 -10.96 18.61 -6.04
C LEU A 267 -11.34 20.03 -5.56
N ASN A 268 -10.42 21.03 -5.66
CA ASN A 268 -10.61 22.41 -5.23
C ASN A 268 -11.06 22.57 -3.75
N GLU A 269 -10.58 21.68 -2.87
CA GLU A 269 -10.83 21.76 -1.44
C GLU A 269 -9.78 22.66 -0.75
N THR A 270 -10.12 23.26 0.38
CA THR A 270 -9.20 24.14 1.12
C THR A 270 -8.00 23.40 1.69
N ILE A 271 -6.79 23.69 1.15
CA ILE A 271 -5.54 22.98 1.49
C ILE A 271 -4.93 23.47 2.81
N LEU A 272 -5.02 24.78 3.09
CA LEU A 272 -4.34 25.44 4.21
C LEU A 272 -5.16 25.34 5.50
N GLU A 273 -5.32 24.13 6.00
CA GLU A 273 -5.81 23.94 7.35
C GLU A 273 -4.62 23.57 8.26
N TRP A 274 -4.57 24.18 9.46
CA TRP A 274 -3.52 23.92 10.45
C TRP A 274 -3.34 22.44 10.76
N LYS A 275 -4.41 21.63 10.63
CA LYS A 275 -4.39 20.17 10.82
C LYS A 275 -3.46 19.46 9.83
N ASN A 276 -3.38 19.92 8.58
CA ASN A 276 -2.49 19.33 7.56
C ASN A 276 -1.02 19.60 7.89
N LEU A 277 -0.71 20.80 8.38
CA LEU A 277 0.64 21.13 8.84
C LEU A 277 1.02 20.33 10.10
N ALA A 278 0.13 20.25 11.07
CA ALA A 278 0.34 19.46 12.29
C ALA A 278 0.54 17.97 11.96
N ALA A 279 -0.28 17.43 11.04
CA ALA A 279 -0.14 16.04 10.57
C ALA A 279 1.23 15.80 9.93
N LEU A 280 1.66 16.71 9.04
CA LEU A 280 2.96 16.58 8.38
C LEU A 280 4.12 16.60 9.39
N LEU A 281 4.10 17.50 10.39
CA LEU A 281 5.12 17.57 11.43
C LEU A 281 5.15 16.30 12.29
N LEU A 282 3.99 15.79 12.70
CA LEU A 282 3.88 14.55 13.49
C LEU A 282 4.38 13.34 12.71
N VAL A 283 3.98 13.20 11.44
CA VAL A 283 4.41 12.07 10.58
C VAL A 283 5.91 12.15 10.32
N CYS A 284 6.44 13.33 9.94
CA CYS A 284 7.86 13.51 9.70
C CYS A 284 8.70 13.26 10.96
N GLY A 285 8.23 13.73 12.13
CA GLY A 285 8.86 13.46 13.42
C GLY A 285 8.87 11.97 13.77
N GLY A 286 7.76 11.27 13.53
CA GLY A 286 7.65 9.82 13.70
C GLY A 286 8.61 9.04 12.80
N ILE A 287 8.65 9.38 11.51
CA ILE A 287 9.58 8.78 10.52
C ILE A 287 11.04 9.02 10.95
N TRP A 288 11.37 10.25 11.31
CA TRP A 288 12.70 10.61 11.76
C TRP A 288 13.14 9.78 12.98
N LEU A 289 12.25 9.65 13.97
CA LEU A 289 12.54 8.88 15.19
C LEU A 289 12.79 7.40 14.89
N VAL A 290 11.97 6.77 14.03
CA VAL A 290 12.13 5.36 13.64
C VAL A 290 13.36 5.14 12.77
N THR A 291 13.67 6.08 11.88
CA THR A 291 14.75 5.91 10.90
C THR A 291 16.12 6.28 11.43
N ARG A 292 16.22 6.99 12.55
CA ARG A 292 17.49 7.22 13.24
C ARG A 292 18.07 5.89 13.73
N THR A 293 19.03 5.39 12.98
CA THR A 293 19.74 4.14 13.29
C THR A 293 20.57 4.31 14.57
N GLN A 294 20.45 3.38 15.49
CA GLN A 294 21.56 3.12 16.43
C GLN A 294 22.72 2.60 15.59
N ALA A 295 23.87 3.25 15.66
CA ALA A 295 25.11 2.61 15.27
C ALA A 295 25.16 1.24 15.98
N PRO A 296 25.58 0.15 15.29
CA PRO A 296 25.78 -1.11 15.98
C PRO A 296 26.69 -0.84 17.19
N PRO A 297 26.46 -1.49 18.35
CA PRO A 297 27.39 -1.39 19.46
C PRO A 297 28.76 -1.76 18.89
N VAL A 298 29.72 -0.86 19.04
CA VAL A 298 31.12 -1.16 18.77
C VAL A 298 31.42 -2.40 19.60
N ALA A 299 31.69 -3.52 18.91
CA ALA A 299 32.13 -4.72 19.58
C ALA A 299 33.35 -4.30 20.43
N ALA A 300 33.21 -4.37 21.73
CA ALA A 300 34.32 -4.13 22.64
C ALA A 300 35.40 -5.11 22.19
N SER A 301 36.47 -4.59 21.60
CA SER A 301 37.68 -5.31 21.32
C SER A 301 38.15 -5.86 22.68
N THR A 302 37.92 -7.14 22.91
CA THR A 302 38.61 -7.88 23.97
C THR A 302 40.06 -7.94 23.56
N ALA A 303 40.80 -6.89 23.92
CA ALA A 303 42.22 -6.95 24.03
C ALA A 303 42.56 -7.76 25.27
N SER A 304 43.04 -8.95 25.09
CA SER A 304 43.87 -9.69 26.04
C SER A 304 44.97 -10.35 25.28
#